data_1519469facbdd0794da01f0ad1e459b2
#
_entry.id   1519469facbdd0794da01f0ad1e459b2
#
_cell.length_a   1.000
_cell.length_b   1.000
_cell.length_c   1.000
_cell.angle_alpha   90.00
_cell.angle_beta   90.00
_cell.angle_gamma   90.00
#
_symmetry.space_group_name_H-M   'P 1'
#
loop_
_entity.id
_entity.type
_entity.pdbx_description
1 polymer ?
#
loop_
_entity_poly.entity_id
_entity_poly.type
_entity_poly.pdbx_seq_one_letter_code
_entity_poly.pdbx_strand_id
1 'polypeptide(L)'
;HNYMLFFTDKGKCFWLKVYDIPQGGRATRGRAIVNLIGCDPTERVEAFVSVSEFKEDHFIVMATKKGVVKKTALSAYGKPRKGGIYAIEIRENDQLIEARVTNGEHDILLGTHEGKSIRFSETNVRPSGRKTMGVRGIRLSSEDDYVVGMLIVKREGTILVATEKGYGKRTDVIQYRTQTRGGKGVLTMRCTDKTGKMVKIMEVVDSDDLIVITDAGAVSYTHLRAHETRSD
;
A
#
# COMPACT_ATOMS: atom_id res chain seq x y z
N HIS A 1 -18.09 17.22 -0.40
CA HIS A 1 -18.56 15.88 -0.01
C HIS A 1 -17.47 14.87 -0.29
N ASN A 2 -16.78 14.37 0.76
CA ASN A 2 -15.67 13.41 0.62
C ASN A 2 -16.22 11.99 0.58
N TYR A 3 -15.65 11.19 -0.31
CA TYR A 3 -15.84 9.76 -0.38
C TYR A 3 -14.65 9.01 0.21
N MET A 4 -14.92 7.91 0.88
CA MET A 4 -13.94 6.87 1.17
C MET A 4 -14.14 5.74 0.15
N LEU A 5 -13.09 5.41 -0.60
CA LEU A 5 -13.05 4.25 -1.47
C LEU A 5 -12.39 3.10 -0.71
N PHE A 6 -13.06 1.96 -0.63
CA PHE A 6 -12.56 0.75 0.03
C PHE A 6 -12.26 -0.29 -1.03
N PHE A 7 -11.07 -0.84 -1.00
CA PHE A 7 -10.61 -1.87 -1.94
C PHE A 7 -10.46 -3.19 -1.21
N THR A 8 -11.07 -4.25 -1.77
CA THR A 8 -11.03 -5.59 -1.19
C THR A 8 -9.90 -6.43 -1.77
N ASP A 9 -9.49 -7.46 -1.05
CA ASP A 9 -8.51 -8.46 -1.48
C ASP A 9 -8.85 -9.11 -2.82
N LYS A 10 -10.15 -9.21 -3.14
CA LYS A 10 -10.66 -9.73 -4.42
C LYS A 10 -10.72 -8.69 -5.55
N GLY A 11 -10.17 -7.50 -5.33
CA GLY A 11 -10.04 -6.46 -6.35
C GLY A 11 -11.32 -5.68 -6.65
N LYS A 12 -12.28 -5.64 -5.73
CA LYS A 12 -13.44 -4.77 -5.82
C LYS A 12 -13.23 -3.44 -5.10
N CYS A 13 -13.94 -2.41 -5.54
CA CYS A 13 -13.99 -1.09 -4.94
C CYS A 13 -15.42 -0.77 -4.51
N PHE A 14 -15.57 -0.30 -3.27
CA PHE A 14 -16.81 0.17 -2.68
C PHE A 14 -16.67 1.62 -2.27
N TRP A 15 -17.79 2.33 -2.16
CA TRP A 15 -17.83 3.73 -1.74
C TRP A 15 -18.59 3.88 -0.43
N LEU A 16 -18.10 4.77 0.40
CA LEU A 16 -18.84 5.27 1.56
C LEU A 16 -18.64 6.78 1.63
N LYS A 17 -19.71 7.53 1.79
CA LYS A 17 -19.59 8.96 2.08
C LYS A 17 -19.14 9.13 3.52
N VAL A 18 -18.22 10.06 3.76
CA VAL A 18 -17.64 10.22 5.11
C VAL A 18 -18.70 10.49 6.17
N TYR A 19 -19.76 11.21 5.83
CA TYR A 19 -20.86 11.48 6.77
C TYR A 19 -21.77 10.27 7.06
N ASP A 20 -21.72 9.20 6.27
CA ASP A 20 -22.43 7.95 6.52
C ASP A 20 -21.67 7.04 7.51
N ILE A 21 -20.44 7.41 7.87
CA ILE A 21 -19.66 6.71 8.89
C ILE A 21 -20.23 7.04 10.27
N PRO A 22 -20.69 6.05 11.05
CA PRO A 22 -21.26 6.31 12.36
C PRO A 22 -20.26 7.02 13.27
N GLN A 23 -20.65 8.12 13.85
CA GLN A 23 -19.87 8.81 14.87
C GLN A 23 -19.94 8.04 16.18
N GLY A 24 -18.81 7.89 16.86
CA GLY A 24 -18.72 7.18 18.13
C GLY A 24 -17.74 7.84 19.09
N GLY A 25 -17.99 7.70 20.39
CA GLY A 25 -17.06 8.11 21.44
C GLY A 25 -15.92 7.09 21.62
N ARG A 26 -14.92 7.43 22.47
CA ARG A 26 -13.72 6.60 22.73
C ARG A 26 -14.05 5.17 23.18
N ALA A 27 -15.11 4.98 23.95
CA ALA A 27 -15.56 3.70 24.48
C ALA A 27 -16.61 2.99 23.61
N THR A 28 -17.00 3.57 22.48
CA THR A 28 -18.02 3.01 21.62
C THR A 28 -17.45 1.83 20.84
N ARG A 29 -18.15 0.70 20.85
CA ARG A 29 -17.83 -0.44 20.01
C ARG A 29 -18.14 -0.07 18.56
N GLY A 30 -17.11 0.03 17.70
CA GLY A 30 -17.27 0.35 16.27
C GLY A 30 -18.15 -0.68 15.53
N ARG A 31 -18.56 -0.33 14.31
CA ARG A 31 -19.21 -1.25 13.38
C ARG A 31 -18.20 -1.81 12.40
N ALA A 32 -18.34 -3.10 12.04
CA ALA A 32 -17.50 -3.70 11.02
C ALA A 32 -17.70 -2.97 9.67
N ILE A 33 -16.62 -2.51 9.06
CA ILE A 33 -16.66 -1.74 7.81
C ILE A 33 -17.33 -2.51 6.67
N VAL A 34 -17.15 -3.83 6.63
CA VAL A 34 -17.78 -4.72 5.65
C VAL A 34 -19.31 -4.60 5.63
N ASN A 35 -19.92 -4.40 6.80
CA ASN A 35 -21.38 -4.19 6.93
C ASN A 35 -21.82 -2.80 6.46
N LEU A 36 -20.94 -1.79 6.58
CA LEU A 36 -21.24 -0.42 6.14
C LEU A 36 -21.18 -0.28 4.62
N ILE A 37 -20.23 -0.96 3.99
CA ILE A 37 -20.06 -0.91 2.53
C ILE A 37 -20.84 -1.99 1.79
N GLY A 38 -21.40 -2.97 2.52
CA GLY A 38 -22.20 -4.06 1.95
C GLY A 38 -21.39 -4.98 1.05
N CYS A 39 -20.13 -5.23 1.37
CA CYS A 39 -19.33 -6.23 0.65
C CYS A 39 -19.61 -7.64 1.17
N ASP A 40 -19.18 -8.64 0.39
CA ASP A 40 -19.30 -10.04 0.76
C ASP A 40 -18.50 -10.30 2.07
N PRO A 41 -19.06 -11.03 3.06
CA PRO A 41 -18.37 -11.35 4.32
C PRO A 41 -17.04 -12.11 4.14
N THR A 42 -16.83 -12.76 2.99
CA THR A 42 -15.58 -13.46 2.66
C THR A 42 -14.51 -12.53 2.06
N GLU A 43 -14.86 -11.27 1.75
CA GLU A 43 -13.93 -10.27 1.27
C GLU A 43 -13.32 -9.49 2.43
N ARG A 44 -12.04 -9.15 2.32
CA ARG A 44 -11.32 -8.31 3.28
C ARG A 44 -11.02 -6.96 2.66
N VAL A 45 -11.19 -5.90 3.43
CA VAL A 45 -10.75 -4.57 3.03
C VAL A 45 -9.24 -4.47 3.26
N GLU A 46 -8.47 -4.31 2.19
CA GLU A 46 -7.00 -4.25 2.23
C GLU A 46 -6.49 -2.81 2.12
N ALA A 47 -7.23 -1.94 1.45
CA ALA A 47 -6.85 -0.55 1.32
C ALA A 47 -8.07 0.37 1.31
N PHE A 48 -7.85 1.60 1.73
CA PHE A 48 -8.84 2.68 1.58
C PHE A 48 -8.15 3.98 1.19
N VAL A 49 -8.84 4.80 0.44
CA VAL A 49 -8.38 6.13 0.05
C VAL A 49 -9.50 7.16 0.21
N SER A 50 -9.16 8.34 0.68
CA SER A 50 -10.08 9.47 0.76
C SER A 50 -10.03 10.25 -0.56
N VAL A 51 -11.19 10.56 -1.11
CA VAL A 51 -11.35 11.28 -2.38
C VAL A 51 -12.36 12.39 -2.18
N SER A 52 -11.92 13.63 -2.34
CA SER A 52 -12.79 14.82 -2.33
C SER A 52 -13.37 15.10 -3.71
N GLU A 53 -12.62 14.81 -4.77
CA GLU A 53 -12.97 15.07 -6.15
C GLU A 53 -12.36 13.98 -7.05
N PHE A 54 -13.13 13.51 -8.02
CA PHE A 54 -12.69 12.50 -9.00
C PHE A 54 -12.03 13.19 -10.22
N LYS A 55 -10.83 13.73 -9.99
CA LYS A 55 -10.05 14.46 -11.01
C LYS A 55 -9.62 13.54 -12.15
N GLU A 56 -9.59 14.07 -13.36
CA GLU A 56 -9.18 13.32 -14.56
C GLU A 56 -7.68 13.12 -14.66
N ASP A 57 -6.88 14.01 -14.08
CA ASP A 57 -5.42 13.99 -14.03
C ASP A 57 -4.85 13.17 -12.87
N HIS A 58 -5.72 12.53 -12.10
CA HIS A 58 -5.34 11.66 -10.98
C HIS A 58 -5.66 10.19 -11.28
N PHE A 59 -4.94 9.31 -10.59
CA PHE A 59 -5.04 7.87 -10.80
C PHE A 59 -5.11 7.13 -9.47
N ILE A 60 -5.67 5.92 -9.49
CA ILE A 60 -5.49 4.90 -8.46
C ILE A 60 -4.43 3.93 -8.96
N VAL A 61 -3.33 3.82 -8.21
CA VAL A 61 -2.32 2.78 -8.38
C VAL A 61 -2.60 1.68 -7.38
N MET A 62 -2.61 0.44 -7.85
CA MET A 62 -2.88 -0.76 -7.05
C MET A 62 -1.73 -1.73 -7.18
N ALA A 63 -1.49 -2.51 -6.11
CA ALA A 63 -0.52 -3.60 -6.11
C ALA A 63 -1.14 -4.89 -5.57
N THR A 64 -0.70 -6.02 -6.11
CA THR A 64 -1.10 -7.36 -5.64
C THR A 64 0.04 -8.06 -4.91
N LYS A 65 -0.30 -9.07 -4.14
CA LYS A 65 0.64 -9.91 -3.39
C LYS A 65 1.67 -10.59 -4.30
N LYS A 66 1.29 -10.98 -5.51
CA LYS A 66 2.19 -11.58 -6.51
C LYS A 66 2.99 -10.57 -7.35
N GLY A 67 2.96 -9.28 -6.97
CA GLY A 67 3.82 -8.26 -7.56
C GLY A 67 3.29 -7.65 -8.86
N VAL A 68 2.01 -7.76 -9.12
CA VAL A 68 1.33 -7.04 -10.21
C VAL A 68 1.01 -5.62 -9.75
N VAL A 69 1.17 -4.65 -10.65
CA VAL A 69 0.76 -3.25 -10.45
C VAL A 69 -0.20 -2.82 -11.54
N LYS A 70 -1.12 -1.95 -11.19
CA LYS A 70 -2.11 -1.41 -12.11
C LYS A 70 -2.34 0.06 -11.83
N LYS A 71 -2.51 0.86 -12.88
CA LYS A 71 -2.91 2.26 -12.80
C LYS A 71 -4.23 2.47 -13.54
N THR A 72 -5.20 3.12 -12.91
CA THR A 72 -6.53 3.41 -13.48
C THR A 72 -6.89 4.84 -13.18
N ALA A 73 -7.44 5.57 -14.14
CA ALA A 73 -7.88 6.96 -13.93
C ALA A 73 -8.87 7.05 -12.75
N LEU A 74 -8.67 8.04 -11.87
CA LEU A 74 -9.52 8.26 -10.71
C LEU A 74 -10.98 8.53 -11.11
N SER A 75 -11.19 9.22 -12.22
CA SER A 75 -12.53 9.51 -12.80
C SER A 75 -13.33 8.24 -13.11
N ALA A 76 -12.66 7.09 -13.37
CA ALA A 76 -13.33 5.82 -13.58
C ALA A 76 -14.08 5.31 -12.35
N TYR A 77 -13.83 5.88 -11.18
CA TYR A 77 -14.47 5.56 -9.90
C TYR A 77 -15.54 6.60 -9.49
N GLY A 78 -15.80 7.62 -10.32
CA GLY A 78 -16.72 8.71 -10.01
C GLY A 78 -18.21 8.35 -10.03
N LYS A 79 -18.58 7.12 -10.39
CA LYS A 79 -19.97 6.65 -10.41
C LYS A 79 -20.17 5.51 -9.42
N PRO A 80 -20.53 5.83 -8.15
CA PRO A 80 -20.79 4.81 -7.12
C PRO A 80 -21.90 3.85 -7.54
N ARG A 81 -21.71 2.56 -7.21
CA ARG A 81 -22.72 1.51 -7.42
C ARG A 81 -22.92 0.71 -6.15
N LYS A 82 -24.19 0.43 -5.81
CA LYS A 82 -24.53 -0.50 -4.74
C LYS A 82 -23.99 -1.88 -5.09
N GLY A 83 -23.22 -2.51 -4.21
CA GLY A 83 -22.54 -3.79 -4.46
C GLY A 83 -21.13 -3.67 -5.04
N GLY A 84 -20.58 -2.44 -5.17
CA GLY A 84 -19.21 -2.20 -5.62
C GLY A 84 -18.99 -2.38 -7.12
N ILE A 85 -17.76 -2.22 -7.53
CA ILE A 85 -17.29 -2.46 -8.90
C ILE A 85 -15.93 -3.17 -8.88
N TYR A 86 -15.59 -3.88 -9.94
CA TYR A 86 -14.24 -4.37 -10.12
C TYR A 86 -13.27 -3.19 -10.35
N ALA A 87 -12.19 -3.16 -9.58
CA ALA A 87 -11.10 -2.21 -9.69
C ALA A 87 -9.89 -2.81 -10.41
N ILE A 88 -9.66 -4.09 -10.21
CA ILE A 88 -8.62 -4.89 -10.85
C ILE A 88 -9.14 -6.33 -11.00
N GLU A 89 -8.76 -7.01 -12.07
CA GLU A 89 -8.95 -8.44 -12.23
C GLU A 89 -7.78 -9.18 -11.57
N ILE A 90 -8.09 -9.92 -10.51
CA ILE A 90 -7.11 -10.66 -9.71
C ILE A 90 -6.94 -12.06 -10.30
N ARG A 91 -5.70 -12.50 -10.47
CA ARG A 91 -5.37 -13.87 -10.90
C ARG A 91 -5.65 -14.86 -9.77
N GLU A 92 -5.83 -16.11 -10.13
CA GLU A 92 -5.93 -17.21 -9.17
C GLU A 92 -4.72 -17.22 -8.21
N ASN A 93 -4.98 -17.42 -6.92
CA ASN A 93 -3.97 -17.40 -5.86
C ASN A 93 -3.21 -16.07 -5.69
N ASP A 94 -3.80 -14.96 -6.15
CA ASP A 94 -3.30 -13.61 -5.89
C ASP A 94 -4.36 -12.80 -5.12
N GLN A 95 -3.96 -11.69 -4.55
CA GLN A 95 -4.87 -10.78 -3.84
C GLN A 95 -4.36 -9.34 -3.94
N LEU A 96 -5.27 -8.38 -3.95
CA LEU A 96 -4.93 -6.97 -3.80
C LEU A 96 -4.40 -6.74 -2.38
N ILE A 97 -3.34 -5.94 -2.25
CA ILE A 97 -2.75 -5.60 -0.94
C ILE A 97 -2.70 -4.10 -0.69
N GLU A 98 -2.71 -3.27 -1.74
CA GLU A 98 -2.57 -1.83 -1.57
C GLU A 98 -3.23 -1.08 -2.72
N ALA A 99 -3.78 0.11 -2.41
CA ALA A 99 -4.28 1.07 -3.38
C ALA A 99 -3.94 2.50 -2.91
N ARG A 100 -3.43 3.34 -3.80
CA ARG A 100 -3.03 4.72 -3.52
C ARG A 100 -3.45 5.67 -4.62
N VAL A 101 -3.79 6.89 -4.25
CA VAL A 101 -4.04 7.98 -5.21
C VAL A 101 -2.71 8.65 -5.59
N THR A 102 -2.55 8.93 -6.87
CA THR A 102 -1.41 9.64 -7.43
C THR A 102 -1.83 10.62 -8.53
N ASN A 103 -0.98 11.59 -8.83
CA ASN A 103 -1.16 12.57 -9.91
C ASN A 103 -0.50 12.17 -11.24
N GLY A 104 0.10 10.97 -11.32
CA GLY A 104 0.72 10.49 -12.55
C GLY A 104 2.23 10.72 -12.66
N GLU A 105 2.86 11.45 -11.73
CA GLU A 105 4.25 11.92 -11.83
C GLU A 105 5.18 11.36 -10.77
N HIS A 106 4.71 10.47 -9.90
CA HIS A 106 5.49 9.94 -8.79
C HIS A 106 6.21 8.64 -9.15
N ASP A 107 7.11 8.24 -8.26
CA ASP A 107 7.69 6.91 -8.30
C ASP A 107 6.88 5.95 -7.42
N ILE A 108 6.81 4.71 -7.87
CA ILE A 108 6.25 3.58 -7.13
C ILE A 108 7.41 2.79 -6.53
N LEU A 109 7.31 2.45 -5.25
CA LEU A 109 8.24 1.56 -4.58
C LEU A 109 7.48 0.35 -4.03
N LEU A 110 7.90 -0.85 -4.43
CA LEU A 110 7.38 -2.13 -3.93
C LEU A 110 8.42 -2.77 -3.02
N GLY A 111 7.99 -3.33 -1.89
CA GLY A 111 8.84 -4.13 -1.01
C GLY A 111 8.34 -5.56 -0.91
N THR A 112 9.25 -6.56 -0.85
CA THR A 112 8.91 -7.99 -0.77
C THR A 112 9.27 -8.60 0.58
N HIS A 113 8.60 -9.69 0.92
CA HIS A 113 8.81 -10.48 2.13
C HIS A 113 10.25 -10.98 2.27
N GLU A 114 10.89 -11.35 1.17
CA GLU A 114 12.31 -11.76 1.12
C GLU A 114 13.30 -10.58 1.24
N GLY A 115 12.81 -9.36 1.52
CA GLY A 115 13.65 -8.20 1.81
C GLY A 115 14.18 -7.45 0.60
N LYS A 116 13.61 -7.64 -0.58
CA LYS A 116 13.92 -6.85 -1.78
C LYS A 116 12.94 -5.72 -1.98
N SER A 117 13.38 -4.70 -2.72
CA SER A 117 12.50 -3.64 -3.19
C SER A 117 12.87 -3.18 -4.59
N ILE A 118 11.89 -2.61 -5.29
CA ILE A 118 12.08 -1.98 -6.58
C ILE A 118 11.39 -0.62 -6.59
N ARG A 119 12.11 0.40 -7.05
CA ARG A 119 11.58 1.75 -7.30
C ARG A 119 11.56 2.00 -8.80
N PHE A 120 10.44 2.47 -9.32
CA PHE A 120 10.28 2.81 -10.73
C PHE A 120 9.26 3.94 -10.90
N SER A 121 9.41 4.72 -11.98
CA SER A 121 8.44 5.77 -12.30
C SER A 121 7.07 5.16 -12.62
N GLU A 122 6.01 5.75 -12.09
CA GLU A 122 4.63 5.35 -12.40
C GLU A 122 4.25 5.56 -13.87
N THR A 123 5.04 6.36 -14.62
CA THR A 123 4.89 6.50 -16.07
C THR A 123 5.16 5.19 -16.82
N ASN A 124 5.92 4.28 -16.20
CA ASN A 124 6.14 2.92 -16.71
C ASN A 124 4.89 2.03 -16.61
N VAL A 125 3.86 2.47 -15.86
CA VAL A 125 2.58 1.78 -15.75
C VAL A 125 1.54 2.54 -16.55
N ARG A 126 1.25 2.07 -17.76
CA ARG A 126 0.24 2.69 -18.62
C ARG A 126 -1.14 2.59 -17.93
N PRO A 127 -1.92 3.68 -17.88
CA PRO A 127 -3.29 3.64 -17.39
C PRO A 127 -4.14 2.63 -18.17
N SER A 128 -4.96 1.88 -17.47
CA SER A 128 -5.83 0.85 -18.05
C SER A 128 -7.20 0.84 -17.41
N GLY A 129 -8.18 0.24 -18.07
CA GLY A 129 -9.55 0.14 -17.57
C GLY A 129 -9.65 -0.71 -16.30
N ARG A 130 -10.76 -0.57 -15.56
CA ARG A 130 -10.95 -1.24 -14.27
C ARG A 130 -10.89 -2.78 -14.33
N LYS A 131 -11.45 -3.38 -15.38
CA LYS A 131 -11.49 -4.84 -15.58
C LYS A 131 -10.25 -5.38 -16.31
N THR A 132 -9.06 -5.03 -15.85
CA THR A 132 -7.79 -5.54 -16.38
C THR A 132 -6.90 -6.02 -15.25
N MET A 133 -5.97 -6.94 -15.55
CA MET A 133 -5.09 -7.58 -14.57
C MET A 133 -3.92 -6.69 -14.13
N GLY A 134 -3.54 -5.69 -14.93
CA GLY A 134 -2.33 -4.91 -14.70
C GLY A 134 -1.08 -5.58 -15.29
N VAL A 135 0.09 -5.11 -14.85
CA VAL A 135 1.41 -5.49 -15.36
C VAL A 135 2.35 -5.88 -14.22
N ARG A 136 3.41 -6.62 -14.53
CA ARG A 136 4.40 -6.99 -13.52
C ARG A 136 5.12 -5.74 -13.00
N GLY A 137 5.06 -5.50 -11.69
CA GLY A 137 5.80 -4.46 -10.99
C GLY A 137 7.16 -4.92 -10.53
N ILE A 138 7.24 -6.11 -9.93
CA ILE A 138 8.47 -6.73 -9.43
C ILE A 138 8.50 -8.22 -9.79
N ARG A 139 9.70 -8.79 -9.97
CA ARG A 139 9.92 -10.23 -10.05
C ARG A 139 10.26 -10.75 -8.67
N LEU A 140 9.41 -11.59 -8.12
CA LEU A 140 9.61 -12.24 -6.83
C LEU A 140 10.81 -13.18 -6.84
N SER A 141 11.41 -13.39 -5.69
CA SER A 141 12.65 -14.18 -5.52
C SER A 141 12.39 -15.68 -5.57
N SER A 142 11.24 -16.11 -5.06
CA SER A 142 10.80 -17.51 -4.97
C SER A 142 9.27 -17.56 -5.07
N GLU A 143 8.70 -18.76 -5.04
CA GLU A 143 7.24 -18.95 -5.01
C GLU A 143 6.63 -18.51 -3.66
N ASP A 144 7.41 -18.60 -2.58
CA ASP A 144 7.00 -18.18 -1.24
C ASP A 144 7.17 -16.67 -1.00
N ASP A 145 7.88 -15.97 -1.90
CA ASP A 145 8.05 -14.52 -1.82
C ASP A 145 6.76 -13.80 -2.26
N TYR A 146 6.50 -12.65 -1.65
CA TYR A 146 5.35 -11.83 -1.97
C TYR A 146 5.59 -10.36 -1.62
N VAL A 147 4.80 -9.46 -2.23
CA VAL A 147 4.85 -8.03 -1.94
C VAL A 147 4.16 -7.76 -0.60
N VAL A 148 4.87 -7.09 0.31
CA VAL A 148 4.37 -6.71 1.65
C VAL A 148 3.85 -5.28 1.69
N GLY A 149 4.11 -4.47 0.67
CA GLY A 149 3.61 -3.10 0.60
C GLY A 149 4.03 -2.37 -0.67
N MET A 150 3.26 -1.34 -0.98
CA MET A 150 3.49 -0.39 -2.07
C MET A 150 3.46 1.02 -1.51
N LEU A 151 4.41 1.84 -1.94
CA LEU A 151 4.49 3.26 -1.62
C LEU A 151 4.41 4.08 -2.91
N ILE A 152 3.80 5.24 -2.82
CA ILE A 152 3.95 6.33 -3.78
C ILE A 152 4.94 7.32 -3.15
N VAL A 153 6.12 7.44 -3.74
CA VAL A 153 7.17 8.32 -3.24
C VAL A 153 6.79 9.76 -3.56
N LYS A 154 6.36 10.50 -2.54
CA LYS A 154 5.85 11.88 -2.67
C LYS A 154 6.76 12.91 -2.02
N ARG A 155 7.63 12.49 -1.13
CA ARG A 155 8.47 13.37 -0.30
C ARG A 155 9.94 12.96 -0.38
N GLU A 156 10.81 13.91 -0.17
CA GLU A 156 12.18 13.62 0.22
C GLU A 156 12.13 13.17 1.69
N GLY A 157 12.32 11.90 1.92
CA GLY A 157 12.20 11.28 3.24
C GLY A 157 12.94 9.97 3.29
N THR A 158 12.64 9.19 4.29
CA THR A 158 13.26 7.88 4.47
C THR A 158 12.24 6.77 4.33
N ILE A 159 12.71 5.63 3.91
CA ILE A 159 11.94 4.40 3.84
C ILE A 159 12.23 3.58 5.09
N LEU A 160 11.20 3.39 5.91
CA LEU A 160 11.23 2.50 7.05
C LEU A 160 10.80 1.11 6.62
N VAL A 161 11.61 0.12 6.95
CA VAL A 161 11.26 -1.30 6.81
C VAL A 161 11.20 -1.95 8.18
N ALA A 162 10.26 -2.87 8.36
CA ALA A 162 10.11 -3.66 9.59
C ALA A 162 10.03 -5.15 9.26
N THR A 163 10.54 -5.99 10.17
CA THR A 163 10.57 -7.44 10.05
C THR A 163 9.77 -8.13 11.14
N GLU A 164 9.46 -9.42 10.95
CA GLU A 164 8.67 -10.26 11.85
C GLU A 164 9.19 -10.25 13.29
N LYS A 165 10.52 -10.22 13.48
CA LYS A 165 11.15 -10.25 14.79
C LYS A 165 11.46 -8.85 15.37
N GLY A 166 10.76 -7.82 14.87
CA GLY A 166 10.84 -6.47 15.41
C GLY A 166 12.07 -5.67 15.02
N TYR A 167 12.88 -6.15 14.07
CA TYR A 167 13.98 -5.36 13.53
C TYR A 167 13.46 -4.40 12.46
N GLY A 168 14.02 -3.20 12.44
CA GLY A 168 13.69 -2.20 11.43
C GLY A 168 14.90 -1.32 11.12
N LYS A 169 14.86 -0.67 9.99
CA LYS A 169 15.83 0.37 9.63
C LYS A 169 15.17 1.44 8.78
N ARG A 170 15.70 2.63 8.84
CA ARG A 170 15.39 3.75 7.94
C ARG A 170 16.53 3.91 6.93
N THR A 171 16.16 4.18 5.70
CA THR A 171 17.11 4.37 4.59
C THR A 171 16.60 5.51 3.73
N ASP A 172 17.44 6.47 3.38
CA ASP A 172 17.05 7.57 2.52
C ASP A 172 16.47 7.08 1.19
N VAL A 173 15.41 7.70 0.76
CA VAL A 173 14.71 7.33 -0.49
C VAL A 173 15.64 7.44 -1.70
N ILE A 174 16.63 8.33 -1.66
CA ILE A 174 17.63 8.51 -2.72
C ILE A 174 18.51 7.27 -2.94
N GLN A 175 18.70 6.45 -1.90
CA GLN A 175 19.48 5.20 -2.01
C GLN A 175 18.75 4.11 -2.78
N TYR A 176 17.44 4.27 -3.00
CA TYR A 176 16.64 3.40 -3.86
C TYR A 176 16.66 3.94 -5.28
N ARG A 177 17.66 3.51 -6.06
CA ARG A 177 17.78 3.92 -7.46
C ARG A 177 16.52 3.56 -8.26
N THR A 178 16.07 4.48 -9.11
CA THR A 178 14.97 4.23 -10.05
C THR A 178 15.40 3.18 -11.10
N GLN A 179 14.55 2.21 -11.34
CA GLN A 179 14.77 1.08 -12.27
C GLN A 179 13.58 0.97 -13.23
N THR A 180 13.70 0.11 -14.22
CA THR A 180 12.55 -0.32 -15.01
C THR A 180 11.72 -1.31 -14.21
N ARG A 181 10.36 -1.17 -14.21
CA ARG A 181 9.46 -2.11 -13.55
C ARG A 181 9.66 -3.55 -14.00
N GLY A 182 9.26 -4.51 -13.16
CA GLY A 182 9.30 -5.94 -13.49
C GLY A 182 10.66 -6.59 -13.31
N GLY A 183 11.66 -5.84 -12.82
CA GLY A 183 12.97 -6.35 -12.44
C GLY A 183 12.94 -7.09 -11.09
N LYS A 184 14.12 -7.64 -10.69
CA LYS A 184 14.30 -8.33 -9.41
C LYS A 184 14.42 -7.38 -8.20
N GLY A 185 14.58 -6.07 -8.46
CA GLY A 185 14.84 -5.08 -7.41
C GLY A 185 16.24 -5.17 -6.81
N VAL A 186 16.42 -4.48 -5.68
CA VAL A 186 17.65 -4.45 -4.88
C VAL A 186 17.36 -4.94 -3.47
N LEU A 187 18.42 -5.38 -2.79
CA LEU A 187 18.32 -5.79 -1.39
C LEU A 187 18.05 -4.55 -0.52
N THR A 188 16.95 -4.56 0.18
CA THR A 188 16.53 -3.52 1.12
C THR A 188 16.80 -3.92 2.56
N MET A 189 16.46 -5.15 2.91
CA MET A 189 16.66 -5.72 4.24
C MET A 189 17.24 -7.12 4.12
N ARG A 190 18.33 -7.39 4.84
CA ARG A 190 18.86 -8.75 4.93
C ARG A 190 17.99 -9.55 5.91
N CYS A 191 17.20 -10.45 5.37
CA CYS A 191 16.36 -11.38 6.14
C CYS A 191 17.21 -12.58 6.57
N THR A 192 17.31 -12.78 7.89
CA THR A 192 18.05 -13.88 8.52
C THR A 192 17.16 -14.51 9.59
N ASP A 193 17.56 -15.65 10.14
CA ASP A 193 16.83 -16.26 11.25
C ASP A 193 16.72 -15.34 12.46
N LYS A 194 17.68 -14.43 12.66
CA LYS A 194 17.65 -13.44 13.72
C LYS A 194 16.63 -12.32 13.47
N THR A 195 16.55 -11.81 12.25
CA THR A 195 15.68 -10.66 11.92
C THR A 195 14.27 -11.08 11.53
N GLY A 196 14.10 -12.28 11.02
CA GLY A 196 12.88 -12.70 10.32
C GLY A 196 12.73 -12.04 8.95
N LYS A 197 11.63 -12.28 8.30
CA LYS A 197 11.28 -11.72 6.98
C LYS A 197 10.72 -10.31 7.10
N MET A 198 10.73 -9.56 6.00
CA MET A 198 10.14 -8.21 5.96
C MET A 198 8.61 -8.29 5.96
N VAL A 199 7.96 -7.54 6.85
CA VAL A 199 6.49 -7.52 6.98
C VAL A 199 5.86 -6.20 6.57
N LYS A 200 6.64 -5.10 6.62
CA LYS A 200 6.12 -3.78 6.26
C LYS A 200 7.20 -2.89 5.66
N ILE A 201 6.77 -2.03 4.77
CA ILE A 201 7.56 -0.93 4.21
C ILE A 201 6.69 0.33 4.20
N MET A 202 7.23 1.47 4.61
CA MET A 202 6.53 2.75 4.65
C MET A 202 7.47 3.93 4.45
N GLU A 203 6.96 5.01 3.88
CA GLU A 203 7.66 6.29 3.80
C GLU A 203 7.44 7.05 5.10
N VAL A 204 8.51 7.56 5.70
CA VAL A 204 8.48 8.30 6.96
C VAL A 204 9.39 9.53 6.88
N VAL A 205 9.03 10.58 7.63
CA VAL A 205 9.83 11.77 7.86
C VAL A 205 10.11 11.91 9.36
N ASP A 206 11.06 12.78 9.72
CA ASP A 206 11.51 12.93 11.11
C ASP A 206 10.42 13.44 12.07
N SER A 207 9.40 14.09 11.55
CA SER A 207 8.24 14.55 12.32
C SER A 207 7.15 13.48 12.52
N ASP A 208 7.29 12.30 11.92
CA ASP A 208 6.31 11.23 12.07
C ASP A 208 6.53 10.48 13.39
N ASP A 209 5.41 10.01 13.95
CA ASP A 209 5.39 9.10 15.07
C ASP A 209 5.10 7.68 14.62
N LEU A 210 5.80 6.71 15.17
CA LEU A 210 5.62 5.30 14.87
C LEU A 210 4.88 4.60 16.00
N ILE A 211 3.77 3.98 15.67
CA ILE A 211 3.04 3.08 16.57
C ILE A 211 3.20 1.66 16.03
N VAL A 212 3.80 0.80 16.82
CA VAL A 212 3.94 -0.62 16.52
C VAL A 212 2.99 -1.41 17.40
N ILE A 213 2.12 -2.20 16.79
CA ILE A 213 1.18 -3.08 17.49
C ILE A 213 1.53 -4.51 17.11
N THR A 214 1.79 -5.36 18.11
CA THR A 214 2.05 -6.80 17.90
C THR A 214 0.74 -7.59 17.81
N ASP A 215 0.79 -8.80 17.28
CA ASP A 215 -0.36 -9.71 17.21
C ASP A 215 -0.93 -10.03 18.60
N ALA A 216 -0.09 -9.97 19.66
CA ALA A 216 -0.50 -10.10 21.05
C ALA A 216 -1.12 -8.82 21.64
N GLY A 217 -1.27 -7.76 20.86
CA GLY A 217 -1.84 -6.49 21.28
C GLY A 217 -0.91 -5.58 22.09
N ALA A 218 0.38 -5.91 22.20
CA ALA A 218 1.35 -5.00 22.80
C ALA A 218 1.58 -3.79 21.87
N VAL A 219 1.55 -2.58 22.46
CA VAL A 219 1.70 -1.32 21.73
C VAL A 219 2.99 -0.63 22.15
N SER A 220 3.82 -0.27 21.17
CA SER A 220 5.00 0.58 21.34
C SER A 220 4.82 1.87 20.56
N TYR A 221 5.17 2.99 21.18
CA TYR A 221 5.13 4.31 20.59
C TYR A 221 6.55 4.89 20.53
N THR A 222 6.97 5.40 19.37
CA THR A 222 8.32 5.94 19.17
C THR A 222 8.26 7.18 18.27
N HIS A 223 8.89 8.28 18.73
CA HIS A 223 9.18 9.42 17.86
C HIS A 223 10.32 9.08 16.92
N LEU A 224 10.15 9.34 15.65
CA LEU A 224 11.21 9.20 14.65
C LEU A 224 12.07 10.47 14.68
N ARG A 225 13.22 10.42 15.35
CA ARG A 225 14.22 11.50 15.32
C ARG A 225 15.27 11.21 14.26
N ALA A 226 15.80 12.28 13.64
CA ALA A 226 17.02 12.17 12.86
C ALA A 226 18.12 11.58 13.74
N HIS A 227 18.75 10.50 13.31
CA HIS A 227 20.02 10.07 13.91
C HIS A 227 21.08 11.12 13.52
N GLU A 228 21.48 11.94 14.48
CA GLU A 228 22.75 12.63 14.36
C GLU A 228 23.84 11.54 14.23
N THR A 229 24.41 11.42 13.06
CA THR A 229 25.65 10.67 12.87
C THR A 229 26.69 11.41 13.66
N ARG A 230 27.04 10.90 14.84
CA ARG A 230 28.31 11.29 15.48
C ARG A 230 29.41 10.95 14.49
N SER A 231 30.04 12.00 13.97
CA SER A 231 31.32 11.91 13.33
C SER A 231 32.34 11.66 14.48
N ASP A 232 32.87 10.46 14.56
CA ASP A 232 34.14 10.14 15.21
C ASP A 232 35.21 9.98 14.14
#